data_0ab535eab3a5136f6e74b714ecef8693
#
_entry.id   0ab535eab3a5136f6e74b714ecef8693
#
_cell.length_a   1.000
_cell.length_b   1.000
_cell.length_c   1.000
_cell.angle_alpha   90.00
_cell.angle_beta   90.00
_cell.angle_gamma   90.00
#
_symmetry.space_group_name_H-M   'P 1'
#
loop_
_entity.id
_entity.type
_entity.pdbx_description
1 polymer ?
#
loop_
_entity_poly.entity_id
_entity_poly.type
_entity_poly.pdbx_seq_one_letter_code
_entity_poly.pdbx_strand_id
1 'polypeptide(L)'
;MKLIACCKVVHDEQDITTRPDRTLATDNAGLKISLYDLNAIETAVEIASALGDSTVTALSIGTSAMVENAKIKKDILSRGPDALTLVADDACNALYSTDTANIIAQAAQKVGFDLLIFGEGSGDLYAQQTGLAVGEYLGLPCVNAVNKITVEGDKIIVERDLENITEELELTLPAVVCVTSSINTPKLPS
;
A
#
# COMPACT_ATOMS: atom_id res chain seq x y z
N MET A 1 0.31 4.67 18.08
CA MET A 1 0.67 5.15 16.72
C MET A 1 -0.47 4.83 15.76
N LYS A 2 -0.78 5.72 14.83
CA LYS A 2 -1.78 5.50 13.76
C LYS A 2 -1.06 5.13 12.46
N LEU A 3 -1.29 3.93 11.98
CA LEU A 3 -0.66 3.40 10.78
C LEU A 3 -1.70 3.27 9.67
N ILE A 4 -1.35 3.69 8.46
CA ILE A 4 -2.16 3.42 7.27
C ILE A 4 -1.33 2.56 6.33
N ALA A 5 -1.88 1.40 5.94
CA ALA A 5 -1.34 0.56 4.88
C ALA A 5 -2.18 0.74 3.61
N CYS A 6 -1.59 1.30 2.57
CA CYS A 6 -2.24 1.42 1.28
C CYS A 6 -2.17 0.09 0.52
N CYS A 7 -3.28 -0.27 -0.11
CA CYS A 7 -3.33 -1.48 -0.93
C CYS A 7 -4.16 -1.28 -2.19
N LYS A 8 -3.64 -1.79 -3.30
CA LYS A 8 -4.30 -1.79 -4.60
C LYS A 8 -4.99 -3.13 -4.84
N VAL A 9 -6.23 -3.07 -5.31
CA VAL A 9 -6.92 -4.23 -5.85
C VAL A 9 -6.55 -4.36 -7.32
N VAL A 10 -6.11 -5.54 -7.73
CA VAL A 10 -5.68 -5.85 -9.10
C VAL A 10 -6.39 -7.08 -9.62
N HIS A 11 -6.43 -7.23 -10.93
CA HIS A 11 -6.86 -8.50 -11.54
C HIS A 11 -5.80 -9.58 -11.34
N ASP A 12 -6.25 -10.82 -11.14
CA ASP A 12 -5.33 -11.95 -11.09
C ASP A 12 -4.73 -12.18 -12.47
N GLU A 13 -3.41 -12.03 -12.58
CA GLU A 13 -2.67 -12.17 -13.83
C GLU A 13 -2.80 -13.55 -14.45
N GLN A 14 -3.09 -14.59 -13.67
CA GLN A 14 -3.28 -15.95 -14.18
C GLN A 14 -4.57 -16.10 -14.99
N ASP A 15 -5.55 -15.23 -14.75
CA ASP A 15 -6.83 -15.23 -15.44
C ASP A 15 -6.89 -14.25 -16.63
N ILE A 16 -5.86 -13.41 -16.80
CA ILE A 16 -5.80 -12.42 -17.88
C ILE A 16 -5.40 -13.10 -19.18
N THR A 17 -6.14 -12.85 -20.23
CA THR A 17 -5.82 -13.30 -21.60
C THR A 17 -5.68 -12.13 -22.55
N THR A 18 -5.09 -12.37 -23.72
CA THR A 18 -4.94 -11.34 -24.75
C THR A 18 -6.00 -11.54 -25.84
N ARG A 19 -6.74 -10.49 -26.17
CA ARG A 19 -7.70 -10.48 -27.28
C ARG A 19 -6.99 -10.45 -28.64
N PRO A 20 -7.69 -10.77 -29.75
CA PRO A 20 -7.12 -10.71 -31.10
C PRO A 20 -6.59 -9.32 -31.49
N ASP A 21 -7.16 -8.26 -30.96
CA ASP A 21 -6.73 -6.86 -31.13
C ASP A 21 -5.54 -6.46 -30.24
N ARG A 22 -4.98 -7.42 -29.48
CA ARG A 22 -3.89 -7.27 -28.54
C ARG A 22 -4.21 -6.48 -27.26
N THR A 23 -5.48 -6.21 -26.98
CA THR A 23 -5.91 -5.70 -25.68
C THR A 23 -6.01 -6.82 -24.67
N LEU A 24 -5.95 -6.45 -23.37
CA LEU A 24 -6.11 -7.42 -22.28
C LEU A 24 -7.58 -7.71 -22.03
N ALA A 25 -7.91 -8.99 -21.92
CA ALA A 25 -9.22 -9.46 -21.49
C ALA A 25 -9.18 -9.72 -19.96
N THR A 26 -9.83 -8.85 -19.20
CA THR A 26 -9.91 -8.92 -17.74
C THR A 26 -11.32 -9.26 -17.26
N ASP A 27 -12.28 -9.41 -18.17
CA ASP A 27 -13.72 -9.55 -17.87
C ASP A 27 -14.04 -10.72 -16.93
N ASN A 28 -13.25 -11.80 -17.00
CA ASN A 28 -13.40 -13.00 -16.17
C ASN A 28 -12.27 -13.18 -15.16
N ALA A 29 -11.34 -12.22 -15.09
CA ALA A 29 -10.21 -12.33 -14.17
C ALA A 29 -10.66 -12.11 -12.73
N GLY A 30 -10.21 -12.97 -11.83
CA GLY A 30 -10.39 -12.82 -10.39
C GLY A 30 -9.77 -11.52 -9.89
N LEU A 31 -10.22 -11.07 -8.73
CA LEU A 31 -9.62 -9.92 -8.04
C LEU A 31 -8.74 -10.40 -6.88
N LYS A 32 -7.61 -9.72 -6.68
CA LYS A 32 -6.72 -9.95 -5.55
C LYS A 32 -6.06 -8.65 -5.07
N ILE A 33 -5.45 -8.70 -3.91
CA ILE A 33 -4.60 -7.61 -3.40
C ILE A 33 -3.26 -7.70 -4.11
N SER A 34 -2.70 -6.56 -4.52
CA SER A 34 -1.34 -6.46 -5.06
C SER A 34 -0.33 -7.09 -4.09
N LEU A 35 0.58 -7.92 -4.61
CA LEU A 35 1.51 -8.70 -3.79
C LEU A 35 2.39 -7.84 -2.88
N TYR A 36 2.92 -6.73 -3.39
CA TYR A 36 3.77 -5.81 -2.62
C TYR A 36 3.01 -5.10 -1.52
N ASP A 37 1.70 -4.90 -1.71
CA ASP A 37 0.84 -4.26 -0.71
C ASP A 37 0.51 -5.22 0.44
N LEU A 38 0.60 -6.53 0.23
CA LEU A 38 0.54 -7.51 1.31
C LEU A 38 1.70 -7.31 2.30
N ASN A 39 2.90 -7.00 1.81
CA ASN A 39 4.04 -6.66 2.65
C ASN A 39 3.81 -5.35 3.42
N ALA A 40 3.17 -4.35 2.79
CA ALA A 40 2.81 -3.10 3.46
C ALA A 40 1.81 -3.32 4.61
N ILE A 41 0.78 -4.14 4.38
CA ILE A 41 -0.21 -4.50 5.42
C ILE A 41 0.48 -5.25 6.57
N GLU A 42 1.30 -6.26 6.26
CA GLU A 42 2.03 -7.02 7.29
C GLU A 42 2.96 -6.12 8.09
N THR A 43 3.71 -5.21 7.43
CA THR A 43 4.58 -4.24 8.09
C THR A 43 3.81 -3.38 9.10
N ALA A 44 2.65 -2.85 8.71
CA ALA A 44 1.82 -2.05 9.61
C ALA A 44 1.34 -2.86 10.82
N VAL A 45 0.91 -4.10 10.60
CA VAL A 45 0.42 -4.99 11.66
C VAL A 45 1.56 -5.40 12.61
N GLU A 46 2.75 -5.70 12.10
CA GLU A 46 3.93 -6.02 12.90
C GLU A 46 4.36 -4.83 13.77
N ILE A 47 4.42 -3.62 13.22
CA ILE A 47 4.73 -2.40 13.97
C ILE A 47 3.68 -2.17 15.06
N ALA A 48 2.39 -2.26 14.74
CA ALA A 48 1.31 -2.07 15.71
C ALA A 48 1.38 -3.09 16.85
N SER A 49 1.65 -4.36 16.52
CA SER A 49 1.79 -5.43 17.50
C SER A 49 2.98 -5.21 18.44
N ALA A 50 4.09 -4.72 17.90
CA ALA A 50 5.30 -4.45 18.69
C ALA A 50 5.14 -3.27 19.66
N LEU A 51 4.39 -2.23 19.22
CA LEU A 51 4.16 -1.02 20.03
C LEU A 51 3.00 -1.17 21.03
N GLY A 52 2.04 -2.05 20.77
CA GLY A 52 0.87 -2.30 21.61
C GLY A 52 -0.25 -1.28 21.46
N ASP A 53 -0.04 0.00 21.79
CA ASP A 53 -1.05 1.07 21.66
C ASP A 53 -0.99 1.71 20.26
N SER A 54 -1.46 0.99 19.27
CA SER A 54 -1.42 1.41 17.87
C SER A 54 -2.64 0.89 17.12
N THR A 55 -3.00 1.58 16.03
CA THR A 55 -4.10 1.20 15.15
C THR A 55 -3.64 1.11 13.71
N VAL A 56 -4.16 0.14 12.97
CA VAL A 56 -3.88 -0.07 11.55
C VAL A 56 -5.14 0.12 10.73
N THR A 57 -5.12 1.06 9.81
CA THR A 57 -6.17 1.24 8.80
C THR A 57 -5.63 0.82 7.43
N ALA A 58 -6.28 -0.11 6.76
CA ALA A 58 -6.03 -0.33 5.34
C ALA A 58 -6.76 0.72 4.52
N LEU A 59 -6.10 1.25 3.48
CA LEU A 59 -6.68 2.25 2.56
C LEU A 59 -6.59 1.73 1.13
N SER A 60 -7.72 1.66 0.44
CA SER A 60 -7.77 1.26 -0.97
C SER A 60 -8.61 2.20 -1.80
N ILE A 61 -8.19 2.44 -3.04
CA ILE A 61 -8.85 3.32 -4.01
C ILE A 61 -9.08 2.55 -5.30
N GLY A 62 -10.27 2.69 -5.87
CA GLY A 62 -10.60 2.04 -7.14
C GLY A 62 -12.06 2.16 -7.50
N THR A 63 -12.45 1.49 -8.57
CA THR A 63 -13.87 1.40 -8.94
C THR A 63 -14.66 0.64 -7.88
N SER A 64 -15.95 0.98 -7.73
CA SER A 64 -16.83 0.31 -6.78
C SER A 64 -16.82 -1.22 -6.95
N ALA A 65 -16.84 -1.71 -8.19
CA ALA A 65 -16.80 -3.14 -8.49
C ALA A 65 -15.55 -3.86 -7.95
N MET A 66 -14.41 -3.18 -7.88
CA MET A 66 -13.15 -3.75 -7.39
C MET A 66 -13.04 -3.63 -5.87
N VAL A 67 -13.09 -2.40 -5.33
CA VAL A 67 -12.75 -2.18 -3.91
C VAL A 67 -13.88 -2.54 -2.95
N GLU A 68 -15.14 -2.50 -3.39
CA GLU A 68 -16.30 -2.92 -2.57
C GLU A 68 -16.60 -4.42 -2.67
N ASN A 69 -15.80 -5.17 -3.44
CA ASN A 69 -15.93 -6.63 -3.53
C ASN A 69 -15.82 -7.27 -2.14
N ALA A 70 -16.84 -8.05 -1.76
CA ALA A 70 -16.94 -8.62 -0.42
C ALA A 70 -15.78 -9.57 -0.06
N LYS A 71 -15.28 -10.35 -1.05
CA LYS A 71 -14.14 -11.25 -0.87
C LYS A 71 -12.87 -10.45 -0.60
N ILE A 72 -12.63 -9.38 -1.36
CA ILE A 72 -11.47 -8.50 -1.20
C ILE A 72 -11.49 -7.79 0.16
N LYS A 73 -12.62 -7.21 0.55
CA LYS A 73 -12.77 -6.57 1.88
C LYS A 73 -12.47 -7.55 3.01
N LYS A 74 -13.02 -8.76 2.91
CA LYS A 74 -12.76 -9.81 3.89
C LYS A 74 -11.28 -10.21 3.90
N ASP A 75 -10.65 -10.38 2.74
CA ASP A 75 -9.24 -10.75 2.63
C ASP A 75 -8.35 -9.67 3.27
N ILE A 76 -8.57 -8.39 2.98
CA ILE A 76 -7.81 -7.30 3.60
C ILE A 76 -7.94 -7.35 5.13
N LEU A 77 -9.15 -7.37 5.66
CA LEU A 77 -9.39 -7.30 7.10
C LEU A 77 -8.90 -8.56 7.85
N SER A 78 -8.96 -9.73 7.22
CA SER A 78 -8.45 -10.97 7.83
C SER A 78 -6.93 -11.03 7.98
N ARG A 79 -6.21 -10.06 7.42
CA ARG A 79 -4.76 -9.93 7.54
C ARG A 79 -4.31 -9.07 8.72
N GLY A 80 -5.25 -8.50 9.48
CA GLY A 80 -4.99 -7.86 10.76
C GLY A 80 -5.22 -6.36 10.87
N PRO A 81 -5.56 -5.59 9.82
CA PRO A 81 -5.97 -4.20 10.00
C PRO A 81 -7.23 -4.08 10.87
N ASP A 82 -7.27 -3.06 11.73
CA ASP A 82 -8.42 -2.77 12.60
C ASP A 82 -9.59 -2.15 11.81
N ALA A 83 -9.29 -1.46 10.72
CA ALA A 83 -10.27 -0.77 9.88
C ALA A 83 -9.87 -0.80 8.40
N LEU A 84 -10.88 -0.61 7.54
CA LEU A 84 -10.71 -0.47 6.10
C LEU A 84 -11.41 0.80 5.63
N THR A 85 -10.66 1.70 5.03
CA THR A 85 -11.16 2.90 4.36
C THR A 85 -11.11 2.69 2.85
N LEU A 86 -12.21 2.95 2.17
CA LEU A 86 -12.32 2.83 0.72
C LEU A 86 -12.67 4.17 0.09
N VAL A 87 -12.01 4.48 -1.03
CA VAL A 87 -12.46 5.49 -1.98
C VAL A 87 -12.96 4.74 -3.21
N ALA A 88 -14.28 4.59 -3.30
CA ALA A 88 -14.94 3.80 -4.30
C ALA A 88 -15.69 4.72 -5.27
N ASP A 89 -15.18 4.86 -6.50
CA ASP A 89 -15.79 5.67 -7.55
C ASP A 89 -15.38 5.12 -8.91
N ASP A 90 -16.32 4.97 -9.82
CA ASP A 90 -16.04 4.45 -11.16
C ASP A 90 -15.17 5.39 -12.01
N ALA A 91 -15.07 6.67 -11.64
CA ALA A 91 -14.09 7.60 -12.19
C ALA A 91 -12.62 7.16 -11.91
N CYS A 92 -12.40 6.29 -10.93
CA CYS A 92 -11.08 5.73 -10.64
C CYS A 92 -10.58 4.73 -11.68
N ASN A 93 -11.38 4.37 -12.68
CA ASN A 93 -11.02 3.38 -13.72
C ASN A 93 -9.86 3.82 -14.63
N ALA A 94 -9.60 5.11 -14.76
CA ALA A 94 -8.63 5.66 -15.72
C ALA A 94 -7.64 6.65 -15.08
N LEU A 95 -7.31 6.47 -13.80
CA LEU A 95 -6.39 7.35 -13.08
C LEU A 95 -4.93 7.02 -13.42
N TYR A 96 -4.13 8.06 -13.57
CA TYR A 96 -2.68 7.96 -13.54
C TYR A 96 -2.17 7.88 -12.09
N SER A 97 -0.90 7.50 -11.93
CA SER A 97 -0.27 7.40 -10.59
C SER A 97 -0.38 8.70 -9.79
N THR A 98 -0.26 9.85 -10.45
CA THR A 98 -0.36 11.18 -9.83
C THR A 98 -1.77 11.50 -9.36
N ASP A 99 -2.80 11.13 -10.12
CA ASP A 99 -4.20 11.36 -9.73
C ASP A 99 -4.54 10.47 -8.51
N THR A 100 -4.17 9.21 -8.58
CA THR A 100 -4.32 8.26 -7.48
C THR A 100 -3.60 8.76 -6.23
N ALA A 101 -2.36 9.26 -6.37
CA ALA A 101 -1.59 9.78 -5.26
C ALA A 101 -2.27 10.99 -4.58
N ASN A 102 -2.83 11.91 -5.37
CA ASN A 102 -3.58 13.06 -4.83
C ASN A 102 -4.81 12.60 -4.01
N ILE A 103 -5.57 11.63 -4.52
CA ILE A 103 -6.73 11.07 -3.83
C ILE A 103 -6.30 10.38 -2.53
N ILE A 104 -5.23 9.57 -2.57
CA ILE A 104 -4.69 8.91 -1.37
C ILE A 104 -4.25 9.94 -0.33
N ALA A 105 -3.52 10.98 -0.73
CA ALA A 105 -3.07 12.03 0.16
C ALA A 105 -4.24 12.68 0.92
N GLN A 106 -5.29 13.04 0.20
CA GLN A 106 -6.49 13.63 0.81
C GLN A 106 -7.24 12.65 1.72
N ALA A 107 -7.37 11.39 1.31
CA ALA A 107 -8.02 10.35 2.12
C ALA A 107 -7.22 10.07 3.41
N ALA A 108 -5.90 9.95 3.30
CA ALA A 108 -5.01 9.73 4.44
C ALA A 108 -5.06 10.89 5.44
N GLN A 109 -5.09 12.14 4.97
CA GLN A 109 -5.26 13.31 5.83
C GLN A 109 -6.59 13.29 6.60
N LYS A 110 -7.68 12.84 5.96
CA LYS A 110 -9.00 12.71 6.64
C LYS A 110 -9.01 11.61 7.70
N VAL A 111 -8.34 10.49 7.45
CA VAL A 111 -8.20 9.39 8.41
C VAL A 111 -7.28 9.79 9.56
N GLY A 112 -6.20 10.50 9.26
CA GLY A 112 -5.14 10.85 10.18
C GLY A 112 -4.16 9.70 10.40
N PHE A 113 -2.86 9.98 10.34
CA PHE A 113 -1.81 8.98 10.46
C PHE A 113 -0.51 9.55 11.01
N ASP A 114 0.32 8.66 11.54
CA ASP A 114 1.72 8.94 11.88
C ASP A 114 2.66 8.32 10.82
N LEU A 115 2.30 7.14 10.29
CA LEU A 115 3.09 6.47 9.25
C LEU A 115 2.16 5.92 8.16
N LEU A 116 2.47 6.28 6.91
CA LEU A 116 1.78 5.83 5.71
C LEU A 116 2.68 4.85 4.96
N ILE A 117 2.20 3.62 4.74
CA ILE A 117 3.01 2.52 4.22
C ILE A 117 2.41 2.03 2.90
N PHE A 118 3.25 1.94 1.87
CA PHE A 118 2.94 1.40 0.55
C PHE A 118 3.82 0.19 0.27
N GLY A 119 3.36 -0.70 -0.60
CA GLY A 119 4.27 -1.55 -1.34
C GLY A 119 5.10 -0.73 -2.34
N GLU A 120 6.28 -1.17 -2.68
CA GLU A 120 7.18 -0.45 -3.60
C GLU A 120 6.61 -0.26 -5.01
N GLY A 121 5.67 -1.11 -5.40
CA GLY A 121 4.98 -1.04 -6.70
C GLY A 121 3.71 -1.87 -6.67
N SER A 122 2.97 -1.90 -7.76
CA SER A 122 1.78 -2.74 -7.89
C SER A 122 2.06 -3.98 -8.74
N GLY A 123 1.37 -5.08 -8.46
CA GLY A 123 1.55 -6.35 -9.18
C GLY A 123 1.17 -6.31 -10.66
N ASP A 124 0.44 -5.28 -11.09
CA ASP A 124 0.01 -5.10 -12.48
C ASP A 124 0.97 -4.20 -13.30
N LEU A 125 1.27 -2.99 -12.83
CA LEU A 125 2.05 -1.99 -13.58
C LEU A 125 3.48 -1.79 -13.06
N TYR A 126 3.70 -2.03 -11.79
CA TYR A 126 4.98 -1.82 -11.10
C TYR A 126 5.65 -0.46 -11.39
N ALA A 127 4.84 0.60 -11.43
CA ALA A 127 5.32 1.92 -11.82
C ALA A 127 6.22 2.59 -10.75
N GLN A 128 6.16 2.16 -9.50
CA GLN A 128 6.94 2.67 -8.36
C GLN A 128 6.81 4.20 -8.12
N GLN A 129 5.67 4.76 -8.45
CA GLN A 129 5.45 6.22 -8.44
C GLN A 129 4.47 6.69 -7.36
N THR A 130 3.40 5.93 -7.12
CA THR A 130 2.26 6.41 -6.32
C THR A 130 2.66 6.82 -4.92
N GLY A 131 3.38 5.98 -4.18
CA GLY A 131 3.79 6.28 -2.80
C GLY A 131 4.71 7.50 -2.70
N LEU A 132 5.65 7.64 -3.63
CA LEU A 132 6.55 8.80 -3.70
C LEU A 132 5.76 10.09 -3.99
N ALA A 133 4.82 10.04 -4.93
CA ALA A 133 3.96 11.18 -5.25
C ALA A 133 3.05 11.57 -4.07
N VAL A 134 2.58 10.60 -3.28
CA VAL A 134 1.83 10.88 -2.05
C VAL A 134 2.68 11.64 -1.04
N GLY A 135 3.95 11.22 -0.84
CA GLY A 135 4.88 11.93 0.03
C GLY A 135 5.07 13.39 -0.39
N GLU A 136 5.24 13.63 -1.69
CA GLU A 136 5.36 14.98 -2.25
C GLU A 136 4.08 15.79 -2.06
N TYR A 137 2.88 15.25 -2.35
CA TYR A 137 1.61 15.95 -2.13
C TYR A 137 1.37 16.32 -0.67
N LEU A 138 1.86 15.50 0.25
CA LEU A 138 1.74 15.73 1.69
C LEU A 138 2.85 16.64 2.26
N GLY A 139 3.92 16.89 1.50
CA GLY A 139 5.10 17.59 1.97
C GLY A 139 5.81 16.85 3.11
N LEU A 140 5.81 15.52 3.09
CA LEU A 140 6.36 14.65 4.13
C LEU A 140 7.64 13.95 3.68
N PRO A 141 8.53 13.59 4.63
CA PRO A 141 9.63 12.68 4.35
C PRO A 141 9.10 11.38 3.73
N CYS A 142 9.69 10.97 2.59
CA CYS A 142 9.29 9.77 1.87
C CYS A 142 10.51 8.98 1.40
N VAL A 143 10.55 7.68 1.71
CA VAL A 143 11.63 6.78 1.30
C VAL A 143 11.05 5.53 0.63
N ASN A 144 11.62 5.18 -0.52
CA ASN A 144 11.29 3.94 -1.24
C ASN A 144 12.31 2.83 -0.99
N ALA A 145 11.98 1.63 -1.46
CA ALA A 145 12.83 0.44 -1.37
C ALA A 145 13.22 0.08 0.08
N VAL A 146 12.33 0.35 1.03
CA VAL A 146 12.57 0.10 2.45
C VAL A 146 12.47 -1.39 2.74
N ASN A 147 13.50 -1.98 3.33
CA ASN A 147 13.55 -3.38 3.71
C ASN A 147 13.58 -3.61 5.23
N LYS A 148 13.68 -2.53 6.03
CA LYS A 148 13.57 -2.61 7.50
C LYS A 148 13.10 -1.28 8.07
N ILE A 149 12.29 -1.34 9.13
CA ILE A 149 11.77 -0.18 9.86
C ILE A 149 11.93 -0.44 11.36
N THR A 150 12.53 0.52 12.05
CA THR A 150 12.60 0.55 13.52
C THR A 150 11.92 1.82 14.02
N VAL A 151 10.99 1.71 14.97
CA VAL A 151 10.29 2.87 15.54
C VAL A 151 11.01 3.33 16.81
N GLU A 152 11.33 4.63 16.87
CA GLU A 152 12.01 5.25 18.01
C GLU A 152 11.32 6.56 18.43
N GLY A 153 10.27 6.43 19.24
CA GLY A 153 9.51 7.58 19.74
C GLY A 153 8.75 8.30 18.61
N ASP A 154 9.14 9.53 18.30
CA ASP A 154 8.54 10.38 17.25
C ASP A 154 9.23 10.28 15.89
N LYS A 155 10.11 9.31 15.73
CA LYS A 155 10.86 9.06 14.49
C LYS A 155 10.94 7.57 14.17
N ILE A 156 11.29 7.27 12.93
CA ILE A 156 11.61 5.93 12.47
C ILE A 156 13.00 5.90 11.85
N ILE A 157 13.69 4.78 12.04
CA ILE A 157 14.92 4.44 11.30
C ILE A 157 14.54 3.43 10.24
N VAL A 158 14.84 3.73 8.98
CA VAL A 158 14.60 2.84 7.86
C VAL A 158 15.90 2.41 7.21
N GLU A 159 15.99 1.16 6.81
CA GLU A 159 17.10 0.65 6.00
C GLU A 159 16.59 0.37 4.58
N ARG A 160 17.43 0.68 3.58
CA ARG A 160 17.20 0.27 2.19
C ARG A 160 18.49 -0.19 1.54
N ASP A 161 18.40 -1.23 0.75
CA ASP A 161 19.53 -1.72 -0.03
C ASP A 161 19.57 -1.02 -1.38
N LEU A 162 20.70 -0.42 -1.69
CA LEU A 162 21.08 0.06 -3.00
C LEU A 162 22.07 -0.94 -3.63
N GLU A 163 22.46 -0.72 -4.88
CA GLU A 163 23.26 -1.68 -5.64
C GLU A 163 24.51 -2.18 -4.88
N ASN A 164 25.21 -1.30 -4.16
CA ASN A 164 26.48 -1.63 -3.50
C ASN A 164 26.54 -1.21 -2.02
N ILE A 165 25.49 -0.62 -1.47
CA ILE A 165 25.45 -0.13 -0.10
C ILE A 165 24.06 -0.34 0.50
N THR A 166 24.02 -0.46 1.83
CA THR A 166 22.78 -0.30 2.61
C THR A 166 22.78 1.11 3.20
N GLU A 167 21.72 1.86 2.95
CA GLU A 167 21.49 3.16 3.58
C GLU A 167 20.61 2.98 4.81
N GLU A 168 20.98 3.68 5.88
CA GLU A 168 20.15 3.89 7.04
C GLU A 168 19.73 5.36 7.11
N LEU A 169 18.42 5.61 7.19
CA LEU A 169 17.85 6.94 7.17
C LEU A 169 16.93 7.15 8.38
N GLU A 170 17.08 8.29 9.03
CA GLU A 170 16.17 8.73 10.10
C GLU A 170 15.09 9.64 9.53
N LEU A 171 13.82 9.32 9.79
CA LEU A 171 12.66 10.11 9.37
C LEU A 171 11.86 10.54 10.60
N THR A 172 11.56 11.83 10.68
CA THR A 172 10.61 12.37 11.66
C THR A 172 9.18 12.07 11.22
N LEU A 173 8.34 11.61 12.13
CA LEU A 173 6.92 11.37 11.87
C LEU A 173 6.13 12.70 11.86
N PRO A 174 5.06 12.83 11.03
CA PRO A 174 4.57 11.80 10.13
C PRO A 174 5.45 11.61 8.89
N ALA A 175 5.48 10.38 8.36
CA ALA A 175 6.32 10.00 7.22
C ALA A 175 5.60 9.03 6.28
N VAL A 176 6.17 8.86 5.08
CA VAL A 176 5.71 7.91 4.06
C VAL A 176 6.84 6.95 3.71
N VAL A 177 6.54 5.66 3.62
CA VAL A 177 7.51 4.65 3.20
C VAL A 177 6.91 3.71 2.15
N CYS A 178 7.75 3.26 1.20
CA CYS A 178 7.40 2.23 0.25
C CYS A 178 8.30 1.03 0.51
N VAL A 179 7.70 -0.09 0.93
CA VAL A 179 8.43 -1.28 1.38
C VAL A 179 8.62 -2.29 0.27
N THR A 180 9.76 -2.97 0.29
CA THR A 180 10.08 -4.06 -0.64
C THR A 180 9.42 -5.37 -0.20
N SER A 181 9.38 -6.34 -1.10
CA SER A 181 8.92 -7.70 -0.77
C SER A 181 9.86 -8.46 0.18
N SER A 182 11.08 -7.99 0.39
CA SER A 182 12.04 -8.60 1.31
C SER A 182 11.87 -8.18 2.77
N ILE A 183 11.03 -7.18 3.06
CA ILE A 183 10.86 -6.64 4.42
C ILE A 183 10.26 -7.67 5.39
N ASN A 184 9.32 -8.49 4.93
CA ASN A 184 8.66 -9.52 5.72
C ASN A 184 8.05 -10.61 4.82
N THR A 185 7.47 -11.62 5.45
CA THR A 185 6.62 -12.62 4.76
C THR A 185 5.17 -12.40 5.20
N PRO A 186 4.29 -11.93 4.31
CA PRO A 186 2.90 -11.67 4.66
C PRO A 186 2.20 -12.91 5.18
N LYS A 187 1.46 -12.77 6.28
CA LYS A 187 0.65 -13.86 6.83
C LYS A 187 -0.50 -14.23 5.90
N LEU A 188 -0.86 -15.50 5.93
CA LEU A 188 -2.07 -15.96 5.26
C LEU A 188 -3.31 -15.42 5.99
N PRO A 189 -4.42 -15.19 5.25
CA PRO A 189 -5.68 -14.79 5.87
C PRO A 189 -6.11 -15.78 6.95
N SER A 190 -6.51 -15.28 8.11
CA SER A 190 -6.99 -16.08 9.26
C SER A 190 -8.52 -16.21 9.25
#